data_fd47ccfdce2d51967d2ecca675d9526a
#
_entry.id   fd47ccfdce2d51967d2ecca675d9526a
#
_cell.length_a   1.000
_cell.length_b   1.000
_cell.length_c   1.000
_cell.angle_alpha   90.00
_cell.angle_beta   90.00
_cell.angle_gamma   90.00
#
_symmetry.space_group_name_H-M   'P 1'
#
loop_
_entity.id
_entity.type
_entity.pdbx_description
1 polymer ?
#
loop_
_entity_poly.entity_id
_entity_poly.type
_entity_poly.pdbx_seq_one_letter_code
_entity_poly.pdbx_strand_id
1 'polypeptide(L)'
;MKEVAEELGLSHDTIRYYERIGLLQVPRDKNGYRQFDQQSIDWLFLVKMLRKSGMSIESLVDYVGLVRQGDSTIAARKAILQEQEERLKEQIAQQEAVLEMLSHKVATYDSQLLRFEQERLDKGE
;
A
#
# COMPACT_ATOMS: atom_id res chain seq x y z
N MET A 1 -6.73 -7.54 -19.79
CA MET A 1 -6.90 -6.96 -18.44
C MET A 1 -7.31 -7.97 -17.37
N LYS A 2 -8.17 -8.92 -17.71
CA LYS A 2 -8.64 -9.92 -16.74
C LYS A 2 -7.50 -10.72 -16.10
N GLU A 3 -6.57 -11.21 -16.92
CA GLU A 3 -5.44 -12.02 -16.42
C GLU A 3 -4.52 -11.21 -15.52
N VAL A 4 -4.24 -9.97 -15.89
CA VAL A 4 -3.37 -9.08 -15.10
C VAL A 4 -4.05 -8.74 -13.78
N ALA A 5 -5.35 -8.46 -13.80
CA ALA A 5 -6.11 -8.17 -12.58
C ALA A 5 -6.07 -9.35 -11.61
N GLU A 6 -6.27 -10.57 -12.12
CA GLU A 6 -6.21 -11.79 -11.30
C GLU A 6 -4.80 -12.01 -10.74
N GLU A 7 -3.78 -11.87 -11.59
CA GLU A 7 -2.38 -12.07 -11.18
C GLU A 7 -1.96 -11.11 -10.08
N LEU A 8 -2.35 -9.84 -10.19
CA LEU A 8 -1.95 -8.81 -9.25
C LEU A 8 -2.94 -8.60 -8.10
N GLY A 9 -4.08 -9.27 -8.15
CA GLY A 9 -5.09 -9.12 -7.10
C GLY A 9 -5.73 -7.74 -7.08
N LEU A 10 -5.86 -7.11 -8.25
CA LEU A 10 -6.48 -5.79 -8.41
C LEU A 10 -7.81 -5.92 -9.15
N SER A 11 -8.78 -5.07 -8.79
CA SER A 11 -10.03 -5.01 -9.53
C SER A 11 -9.82 -4.27 -10.87
N HIS A 12 -10.68 -4.56 -11.82
CA HIS A 12 -10.70 -3.84 -13.10
C HIS A 12 -10.91 -2.33 -12.87
N ASP A 13 -11.78 -2.00 -11.93
CA ASP A 13 -12.08 -0.61 -11.60
C ASP A 13 -10.85 0.12 -11.06
N THR A 14 -10.04 -0.54 -10.23
CA THR A 14 -8.80 0.03 -9.71
C THR A 14 -7.80 0.29 -10.83
N ILE A 15 -7.64 -0.68 -11.76
CA ILE A 15 -6.73 -0.52 -12.90
C ILE A 15 -7.19 0.64 -13.78
N ARG A 16 -8.48 0.73 -14.08
CA ARG A 16 -9.05 1.83 -14.86
C ARG A 16 -8.86 3.17 -14.17
N TYR A 17 -9.03 3.20 -12.85
CA TYR A 17 -8.81 4.41 -12.05
C TYR A 17 -7.36 4.87 -12.14
N TYR A 18 -6.39 3.95 -11.98
CA TYR A 18 -4.97 4.30 -12.08
C TYR A 18 -4.63 4.84 -13.47
N GLU A 19 -5.20 4.26 -14.52
CA GLU A 19 -4.99 4.76 -15.87
C GLU A 19 -5.59 6.17 -16.04
N ARG A 20 -6.79 6.37 -15.51
CA ARG A 20 -7.49 7.65 -15.62
C ARG A 20 -6.75 8.79 -14.93
N ILE A 21 -6.15 8.54 -13.77
CA ILE A 21 -5.44 9.58 -13.02
C ILE A 21 -3.97 9.69 -13.42
N GLY A 22 -3.54 8.95 -14.43
CA GLY A 22 -2.21 9.09 -15.00
C GLY A 22 -1.12 8.27 -14.34
N LEU A 23 -1.45 7.34 -13.45
CA LEU A 23 -0.45 6.47 -12.83
C LEU A 23 0.00 5.35 -13.74
N LEU A 24 -0.79 5.02 -14.74
CA LEU A 24 -0.57 3.88 -15.61
C LEU A 24 -0.86 4.28 -17.05
N GLN A 25 0.05 3.92 -17.96
CA GLN A 25 -0.17 4.04 -19.39
C GLN A 25 -0.01 2.66 -19.99
N VAL A 26 -1.06 2.17 -20.66
CA VAL A 26 -1.06 0.85 -21.27
C VAL A 26 -1.20 1.02 -22.77
N PRO A 27 -0.30 0.44 -23.57
CA PRO A 27 -0.45 0.46 -25.02
C PRO A 27 -1.79 -0.14 -25.43
N ARG A 28 -2.34 0.34 -26.53
CA ARG A 28 -3.58 -0.19 -27.13
C ARG A 28 -3.28 -0.86 -28.44
N ASP A 29 -4.00 -1.94 -28.75
CA ASP A 29 -3.92 -2.54 -30.07
C ASP A 29 -4.75 -1.72 -31.08
N LYS A 30 -4.76 -2.16 -32.32
CA LYS A 30 -5.49 -1.48 -33.39
C LYS A 30 -7.00 -1.42 -33.16
N ASN A 31 -7.53 -2.29 -32.32
CA ASN A 31 -8.95 -2.34 -31.98
C ASN A 31 -9.27 -1.55 -30.69
N GLY A 32 -8.28 -0.88 -30.11
CA GLY A 32 -8.46 -0.09 -28.89
C GLY A 32 -8.40 -0.89 -27.60
N TYR A 33 -8.09 -2.18 -27.65
CA TYR A 33 -7.96 -3.00 -26.44
C TYR A 33 -6.61 -2.82 -25.78
N ARG A 34 -6.59 -2.86 -24.45
CA ARG A 34 -5.35 -2.74 -23.68
C ARG A 34 -4.42 -3.90 -23.93
N GLN A 35 -3.15 -3.58 -24.18
CA GLN A 35 -2.07 -4.55 -24.37
C GLN A 35 -1.11 -4.46 -23.19
N PHE A 36 -1.27 -5.36 -22.21
CA PHE A 36 -0.40 -5.39 -21.04
C PHE A 36 0.88 -6.14 -21.38
N ASP A 37 1.91 -5.39 -21.80
CA ASP A 37 3.25 -5.94 -21.96
C ASP A 37 3.93 -6.10 -20.60
N GLN A 38 5.11 -6.70 -20.57
CA GLN A 38 5.83 -6.94 -19.30
C GLN A 38 6.15 -5.64 -18.58
N GLN A 39 6.51 -4.59 -19.30
CA GLN A 39 6.76 -3.29 -18.70
C GLN A 39 5.52 -2.74 -17.99
N SER A 40 4.37 -2.85 -18.61
CA SER A 40 3.10 -2.38 -18.03
C SER A 40 2.75 -3.17 -16.77
N ILE A 41 2.98 -4.48 -16.78
CA ILE A 41 2.72 -5.36 -15.65
C ILE A 41 3.66 -5.00 -14.49
N ASP A 42 4.96 -4.86 -14.77
CA ASP A 42 5.95 -4.50 -13.74
C ASP A 42 5.66 -3.14 -13.13
N TRP A 43 5.27 -2.18 -13.95
CA TRP A 43 4.91 -0.85 -13.49
C TRP A 43 3.67 -0.88 -12.60
N LEU A 44 2.65 -1.61 -13.02
CA LEU A 44 1.41 -1.76 -12.24
C LEU A 44 1.69 -2.45 -10.91
N PHE A 45 2.58 -3.45 -10.89
CA PHE A 45 3.03 -4.09 -9.67
C PHE A 45 3.71 -3.08 -8.73
N LEU A 46 4.59 -2.22 -9.26
CA LEU A 46 5.24 -1.18 -8.47
C LEU A 46 4.21 -0.23 -7.85
N VAL A 47 3.26 0.25 -8.63
CA VAL A 47 2.21 1.14 -8.15
C VAL A 47 1.40 0.46 -7.04
N LYS A 48 1.04 -0.80 -7.24
CA LYS A 48 0.34 -1.59 -6.22
C LYS A 48 1.13 -1.67 -4.93
N MET A 49 2.43 -1.98 -5.00
CA MET A 49 3.27 -2.12 -3.82
C MET A 49 3.46 -0.80 -3.09
N LEU A 50 3.65 0.29 -3.81
CA LEU A 50 3.77 1.62 -3.21
C LEU A 50 2.47 2.02 -2.49
N ARG A 51 1.32 1.74 -3.11
CA ARG A 51 0.02 1.97 -2.44
C ARG A 51 -0.12 1.13 -1.19
N LYS A 52 0.29 -0.13 -1.27
CA LYS A 52 0.22 -1.05 -0.14
C LYS A 52 1.12 -0.61 1.01
N SER A 53 2.22 0.07 0.71
CA SER A 53 3.11 0.62 1.74
C SER A 53 2.51 1.81 2.48
N GLY A 54 1.36 2.30 2.05
CA GLY A 54 0.70 3.46 2.64
C GLY A 54 0.94 4.78 1.91
N MET A 55 1.63 4.74 0.76
CA MET A 55 1.84 5.96 -0.03
C MET A 55 0.50 6.49 -0.54
N SER A 56 0.27 7.80 -0.39
CA SER A 56 -0.96 8.42 -0.85
C SER A 56 -1.02 8.45 -2.38
N ILE A 57 -2.23 8.53 -2.91
CA ILE A 57 -2.43 8.70 -4.36
C ILE A 57 -1.73 9.97 -4.85
N GLU A 58 -1.81 11.05 -4.07
CA GLU A 58 -1.16 12.31 -4.38
C GLU A 58 0.35 12.16 -4.52
N SER A 59 1.00 11.49 -3.56
CA SER A 59 2.44 11.22 -3.61
C SER A 59 2.81 10.33 -4.79
N LEU A 60 1.97 9.35 -5.12
CA LEU A 60 2.18 8.50 -6.29
C LEU A 60 2.12 9.30 -7.59
N VAL A 61 1.15 10.19 -7.71
CA VAL A 61 1.02 11.05 -8.89
C VAL A 61 2.27 11.91 -9.04
N ASP A 62 2.76 12.50 -7.95
CA ASP A 62 3.99 13.28 -7.96
C ASP A 62 5.19 12.44 -8.39
N TYR A 63 5.32 11.23 -7.84
CA TYR A 63 6.41 10.31 -8.19
C TYR A 63 6.39 9.96 -9.68
N VAL A 64 5.23 9.58 -10.20
CA VAL A 64 5.06 9.23 -11.62
C VAL A 64 5.37 10.43 -12.52
N GLY A 65 4.95 11.62 -12.12
CA GLY A 65 5.27 12.85 -12.83
C GLY A 65 6.78 13.09 -12.94
N LEU A 66 7.50 12.83 -11.86
CA LEU A 66 8.96 12.94 -11.85
C LEU A 66 9.62 11.90 -12.76
N VAL A 67 9.13 10.66 -12.75
CA VAL A 67 9.62 9.62 -13.64
C VAL A 67 9.53 10.05 -15.11
N ARG A 68 8.40 10.67 -15.47
CA ARG A 68 8.18 11.16 -16.85
C ARG A 68 9.11 12.30 -17.23
N GLN A 69 9.59 13.07 -16.26
CA GLN A 69 10.55 14.14 -16.51
C GLN A 69 11.97 13.62 -16.79
N GLY A 70 12.23 12.34 -16.51
CA GLY A 70 13.48 11.70 -16.87
C GLY A 70 14.57 11.76 -15.82
N ASP A 71 15.81 11.54 -16.26
CA ASP A 71 16.96 11.26 -15.37
C ASP A 71 17.31 12.42 -14.44
N SER A 72 16.97 13.65 -14.80
CA SER A 72 17.23 14.82 -13.94
C SER A 72 16.49 14.76 -12.60
N THR A 73 15.51 13.86 -12.47
CA THR A 73 14.68 13.75 -11.27
C THR A 73 15.02 12.55 -10.38
N ILE A 74 16.12 11.84 -10.68
CA ILE A 74 16.47 10.62 -9.93
C ILE A 74 16.61 10.90 -8.43
N ALA A 75 17.31 11.97 -8.05
CA ALA A 75 17.49 12.32 -6.65
C ALA A 75 16.15 12.63 -5.95
N ALA A 76 15.27 13.37 -6.62
CA ALA A 76 13.95 13.69 -6.09
C ALA A 76 13.08 12.45 -5.93
N ARG A 77 13.10 11.55 -6.91
CA ARG A 77 12.35 10.27 -6.84
C ARG A 77 12.84 9.41 -5.70
N LYS A 78 14.17 9.30 -5.55
CA LYS A 78 14.76 8.52 -4.46
C LYS A 78 14.37 9.10 -3.10
N ALA A 79 14.34 10.42 -2.96
CA ALA A 79 13.93 11.06 -1.72
C ALA A 79 12.50 10.72 -1.33
N ILE A 80 11.58 10.68 -2.30
CA ILE A 80 10.18 10.29 -2.05
C ILE A 80 10.11 8.85 -1.54
N LEU A 81 10.85 7.94 -2.18
CA LEU A 81 10.85 6.53 -1.77
C LEU A 81 11.51 6.35 -0.40
N GLN A 82 12.58 7.09 -0.11
CA GLN A 82 13.24 7.04 1.20
C GLN A 82 12.31 7.52 2.31
N GLU A 83 11.57 8.60 2.08
CA GLU A 83 10.60 9.10 3.04
C GLU A 83 9.51 8.05 3.32
N GLN A 84 9.02 7.39 2.27
CA GLN A 84 8.02 6.34 2.43
C GLN A 84 8.60 5.12 3.16
N GLU A 85 9.84 4.77 2.90
CA GLU A 85 10.54 3.70 3.60
C GLU A 85 10.59 3.99 5.11
N GLU A 86 10.95 5.20 5.50
CA GLU A 86 11.00 5.59 6.91
C GLU A 86 9.61 5.55 7.57
N ARG A 87 8.59 6.03 6.88
CA ARG A 87 7.21 5.95 7.37
C ARG A 87 6.76 4.51 7.58
N LEU A 88 7.10 3.63 6.64
CA LEU A 88 6.75 2.22 6.75
C LEU A 88 7.45 1.55 7.92
N LYS A 89 8.72 1.87 8.17
CA LYS A 89 9.46 1.38 9.34
C LYS A 89 8.77 1.78 10.63
N GLU A 90 8.33 3.03 10.73
CA GLU A 90 7.58 3.51 11.90
C GLU A 90 6.26 2.77 12.07
N GLN A 91 5.52 2.57 10.99
CA GLN A 91 4.26 1.83 11.01
C GLN A 91 4.45 0.40 11.50
N ILE A 92 5.49 -0.27 11.00
CA ILE A 92 5.83 -1.62 11.41
C ILE A 92 6.16 -1.67 12.90
N ALA A 93 6.98 -0.74 13.38
CA ALA A 93 7.34 -0.68 14.79
C ALA A 93 6.12 -0.46 15.69
N GLN A 94 5.20 0.41 15.29
CA GLN A 94 3.96 0.65 16.02
C GLN A 94 3.07 -0.59 16.04
N GLN A 95 2.96 -1.29 14.91
CA GLN A 95 2.18 -2.52 14.83
C GLN A 95 2.80 -3.64 15.65
N GLU A 96 4.11 -3.74 15.69
CA GLU A 96 4.81 -4.71 16.53
C GLU A 96 4.54 -4.46 18.01
N ALA A 97 4.53 -3.19 18.44
CA ALA A 97 4.21 -2.83 19.82
C ALA A 97 2.78 -3.21 20.18
N VAL A 98 1.82 -2.96 19.28
CA VAL A 98 0.42 -3.33 19.48
C VAL A 98 0.29 -4.85 19.54
N LEU A 99 0.99 -5.57 18.66
CA LEU A 99 0.97 -7.03 18.66
C LEU A 99 1.49 -7.60 19.98
N GLU A 100 2.60 -7.05 20.48
CA GLU A 100 3.18 -7.49 21.76
C GLU A 100 2.18 -7.30 22.90
N MET A 101 1.53 -6.14 22.97
CA MET A 101 0.51 -5.87 23.99
C MET A 101 -0.65 -6.85 23.86
N LEU A 102 -1.14 -7.08 22.66
CA LEU A 102 -2.26 -7.99 22.40
C LEU A 102 -1.90 -9.44 22.75
N SER A 103 -0.69 -9.87 22.37
CA SER A 103 -0.20 -11.22 22.68
C SER A 103 -0.11 -11.45 24.19
N HIS A 104 0.36 -10.43 24.92
CA HIS A 104 0.42 -10.50 26.39
C HIS A 104 -1.00 -10.62 26.97
N LYS A 105 -1.94 -9.81 26.49
CA LYS A 105 -3.33 -9.87 26.93
C LYS A 105 -3.94 -11.24 26.70
N VAL A 106 -3.72 -11.82 25.53
CA VAL A 106 -4.21 -13.18 25.22
C VAL A 106 -3.60 -14.21 26.16
N ALA A 107 -2.28 -14.12 26.39
CA ALA A 107 -1.58 -15.09 27.25
C ALA A 107 -2.02 -15.05 28.70
N THR A 108 -2.46 -13.88 29.20
CA THR A 108 -2.84 -13.71 30.61
C THR A 108 -4.35 -13.54 30.83
N TYR A 109 -5.14 -13.71 29.77
CA TYR A 109 -6.58 -13.40 29.81
C TYR A 109 -7.32 -14.25 30.86
N ASP A 110 -7.02 -15.54 30.94
CA ASP A 110 -7.71 -16.48 31.83
C ASP A 110 -7.34 -16.28 33.31
N SER A 111 -6.31 -15.53 33.60
CA SER A 111 -5.83 -15.36 34.98
C SER A 111 -6.05 -13.94 35.51
N GLN A 112 -5.21 -13.01 35.08
CA GLN A 112 -5.17 -11.66 35.66
C GLN A 112 -6.05 -10.65 34.92
N LEU A 113 -6.00 -10.65 33.60
CA LEU A 113 -6.71 -9.63 32.82
C LEU A 113 -8.23 -9.82 32.85
N LEU A 114 -8.69 -11.05 32.83
CA LEU A 114 -10.13 -11.34 32.95
C LEU A 114 -10.67 -10.79 34.28
N ARG A 115 -9.95 -11.04 35.37
CA ARG A 115 -10.33 -10.52 36.69
C ARG A 115 -10.34 -8.99 36.69
N PHE A 116 -9.31 -8.37 36.12
CA PHE A 116 -9.22 -6.91 36.06
C PHE A 116 -10.37 -6.31 35.26
N GLU A 117 -10.68 -6.86 34.11
CA GLU A 117 -11.78 -6.38 33.27
C GLU A 117 -13.12 -6.53 33.97
N GLN A 118 -13.31 -7.63 34.67
CA GLN A 118 -14.53 -7.87 35.43
C GLN A 118 -14.70 -6.84 36.57
N GLU A 119 -13.64 -6.56 37.28
CA GLU A 119 -13.67 -5.56 38.35
C GLU A 119 -14.00 -4.16 37.83
N ARG A 120 -13.48 -3.79 36.66
CA ARG A 120 -13.79 -2.50 36.04
C ARG A 120 -15.25 -2.40 35.63
N LEU A 121 -15.81 -3.47 35.10
CA LEU A 121 -17.23 -3.53 34.73
C LEU A 121 -18.12 -3.42 35.96
N ASP A 122 -17.76 -4.12 37.04
CA ASP A 122 -18.51 -4.10 38.30
C ASP A 122 -18.53 -2.70 38.94
N LYS A 123 -17.52 -1.87 38.65
CA LYS A 123 -17.47 -0.48 39.12
C LYS A 123 -18.17 0.49 38.17
N GLY A 124 -18.81 0.00 37.12
CA GLY A 124 -19.49 0.85 36.16
C GLY A 124 -18.56 1.57 35.20
N GLU A 125 -17.34 1.11 35.06
CA GLU A 125 -16.34 1.65 34.14
C GLU A 125 -16.24 0.78 32.86
#